data_57ec9cb2c8fa0c5de3b0625c82c5ea8b
#
_entry.id   57ec9cb2c8fa0c5de3b0625c82c5ea8b
#
_cell.length_a   1.000
_cell.length_b   1.000
_cell.length_c   1.000
_cell.angle_alpha   90.00
_cell.angle_beta   90.00
_cell.angle_gamma   90.00
#
_symmetry.space_group_name_H-M   'P 1'
#
loop_
_entity.id
_entity.type
_entity.pdbx_description
1 polymer ?
#
loop_
_entity_poly.entity_id
_entity_poly.type
_entity_poly.pdbx_seq_one_letter_code
_entity_poly.pdbx_strand_id
1 'polypeptide(L)'
;MNEELLKKMQRIKPEISNEVTDKGYVLTLSGRVSKNYWEDDDNICVETIDNELKDVEGDITIRLNSGGGDVFEGIEIYNYLKSLDNTVIIEVTALAASAASIIAMAGDEIKMSTGS
;
A
#
# COMPACT_ATOMS: atom_id res chain seq x y z
N MET A 1 7.54 21.14 -2.67
CA MET A 1 6.23 20.50 -2.46
C MET A 1 5.19 21.59 -2.28
N ASN A 2 4.07 21.53 -2.97
CA ASN A 2 3.05 22.57 -2.81
C ASN A 2 2.27 22.37 -1.51
N GLU A 3 1.63 23.43 -1.06
CA GLU A 3 0.89 23.47 0.20
C GLU A 3 -0.28 22.47 0.21
N GLU A 4 -0.97 22.33 -0.92
CA GLU A 4 -2.10 21.44 -1.04
C GLU A 4 -1.71 19.97 -0.89
N LEU A 5 -0.60 19.58 -1.52
CA LEU A 5 -0.07 18.23 -1.40
C LEU A 5 0.37 17.94 0.05
N LEU A 6 1.02 18.90 0.70
CA LEU A 6 1.43 18.76 2.08
C LEU A 6 0.22 18.55 3.00
N LYS A 7 -0.87 19.29 2.78
CA LYS A 7 -2.10 19.11 3.53
C LYS A 7 -2.72 17.72 3.31
N LYS A 8 -2.70 17.21 2.07
CA LYS A 8 -3.16 15.85 1.79
C LYS A 8 -2.36 14.82 2.57
N MET A 9 -1.03 14.96 2.60
CA MET A 9 -0.16 14.02 3.31
C MET A 9 -0.42 14.05 4.82
N GLN A 10 -0.68 15.21 5.39
CA GLN A 10 -0.95 15.37 6.82
C GLN A 10 -2.30 14.79 7.24
N ARG A 11 -3.23 14.61 6.30
CA ARG A 11 -4.56 14.05 6.56
C ARG A 11 -4.62 12.54 6.44
N ILE A 12 -3.55 11.90 5.97
CA ILE A 12 -3.53 10.46 5.79
C ILE A 12 -3.42 9.80 7.16
N LYS A 13 -4.41 8.99 7.50
CA LYS A 13 -4.43 8.26 8.75
C LYS A 13 -3.79 6.89 8.58
N PRO A 14 -3.02 6.42 9.55
CA PRO A 14 -2.52 5.05 9.51
C PRO A 14 -3.69 4.06 9.56
N GLU A 15 -3.69 3.13 8.61
CA GLU A 15 -4.67 2.05 8.61
C GLU A 15 -4.11 0.86 7.84
N ILE A 16 -4.11 -0.29 8.51
CA ILE A 16 -3.83 -1.58 7.87
C ILE A 16 -5.04 -2.46 8.18
N SER A 17 -5.83 -2.75 7.17
CA SER A 17 -7.04 -3.55 7.36
C SER A 17 -7.29 -4.43 6.15
N ASN A 18 -8.04 -5.50 6.36
CA ASN A 18 -8.36 -6.43 5.29
C ASN A 18 -9.85 -6.75 5.27
N GLU A 19 -10.33 -7.16 4.11
CA GLU A 19 -11.67 -7.68 3.98
C GLU A 19 -11.73 -8.67 2.80
N VAL A 20 -12.60 -9.65 2.89
CA VAL A 20 -12.84 -10.58 1.80
C VAL A 20 -14.16 -10.19 1.16
N THR A 21 -14.12 -9.94 -0.14
CA THR A 21 -15.31 -9.57 -0.92
C THR A 21 -15.59 -10.64 -1.99
N ASP A 22 -16.69 -10.50 -2.70
CA ASP A 22 -17.00 -11.38 -3.83
C ASP A 22 -15.98 -11.24 -4.98
N LYS A 23 -15.16 -10.18 -4.97
CA LYS A 23 -14.10 -9.93 -5.95
C LYS A 23 -12.74 -10.38 -5.49
N GLY A 24 -12.63 -10.98 -4.30
CA GLY A 24 -11.38 -11.47 -3.74
C GLY A 24 -10.97 -10.76 -2.46
N TYR A 25 -9.69 -10.84 -2.15
CA TYR A 25 -9.11 -10.28 -0.94
C TYR A 25 -8.73 -8.82 -1.15
N VAL A 26 -9.11 -7.96 -0.22
CA VAL A 26 -8.81 -6.52 -0.27
C VAL A 26 -7.99 -6.16 0.96
N LEU A 27 -6.80 -5.60 0.73
CA LEU A 27 -5.91 -5.10 1.78
C LEU A 27 -5.82 -3.59 1.66
N THR A 28 -6.19 -2.88 2.72
CA THR A 28 -6.10 -1.43 2.77
C THR A 28 -4.81 -1.03 3.47
N LEU A 29 -3.98 -0.24 2.79
CA LEU A 29 -2.71 0.26 3.30
C LEU A 29 -2.74 1.78 3.25
N SER A 30 -2.80 2.41 4.40
CA SER A 30 -2.82 3.85 4.52
C SER A 30 -1.77 4.30 5.53
N GLY A 31 -1.07 5.39 5.25
CA GLY A 31 -0.10 5.95 6.15
C GLY A 31 1.30 6.05 5.55
N ARG A 32 2.31 5.84 6.39
CA ARG A 32 3.72 5.97 6.02
C ARG A 32 4.34 4.64 5.64
N VAL A 33 5.20 4.63 4.64
CA VAL A 33 6.02 3.48 4.28
C VAL A 33 7.26 3.47 5.16
N SER A 34 7.39 2.49 6.04
CA SER A 34 8.52 2.36 6.96
C SER A 34 8.44 1.03 7.68
N LYS A 35 9.58 0.52 8.16
CA LYS A 35 9.57 -0.61 9.08
C LYS A 35 8.88 -0.19 10.39
N ASN A 36 8.29 -1.15 11.07
CA ASN A 36 7.74 -0.95 12.42
C ASN A 36 8.83 -1.23 13.44
N TYR A 37 9.27 -0.19 14.13
CA TYR A 37 10.31 -0.31 15.16
C TYR A 37 9.73 -0.41 16.57
N TRP A 38 8.48 0.01 16.76
CA TRP A 38 7.79 0.04 18.05
C TRP A 38 6.48 -0.74 17.96
N GLU A 39 5.99 -1.28 19.08
CA GLU A 39 4.78 -2.11 19.12
C GLU A 39 3.53 -1.38 18.60
N ASP A 40 3.46 -0.09 18.79
CA ASP A 40 2.31 0.72 18.37
C ASP A 40 2.46 1.34 16.97
N ASP A 41 3.53 1.01 16.25
CA ASP A 41 3.70 1.46 14.87
C ASP A 41 2.73 0.74 13.93
N ASP A 42 2.05 1.51 13.08
CA ASP A 42 1.15 1.00 12.03
C ASP A 42 1.62 1.48 10.67
N ASN A 43 2.88 1.25 10.37
CA ASN A 43 3.45 1.64 9.08
C ASN A 43 3.18 0.59 8.01
N ILE A 44 3.23 1.03 6.76
CA ILE A 44 3.17 0.14 5.60
C ILE A 44 4.55 -0.49 5.46
N CYS A 45 4.66 -1.77 5.80
CA CYS A 45 5.93 -2.50 5.76
C CYS A 45 5.75 -3.91 5.19
N VAL A 46 6.85 -4.47 4.69
CA VAL A 46 6.82 -5.77 4.02
C VAL A 46 6.39 -6.89 4.97
N GLU A 47 6.82 -6.85 6.23
CA GLU A 47 6.47 -7.90 7.20
C GLU A 47 4.96 -7.97 7.44
N THR A 48 4.32 -6.83 7.62
CA THR A 48 2.87 -6.76 7.81
C THR A 48 2.14 -7.27 6.57
N ILE A 49 2.60 -6.84 5.38
CA ILE A 49 1.99 -7.26 4.12
C ILE A 49 2.14 -8.75 3.91
N ASP A 50 3.33 -9.31 4.18
CA ASP A 50 3.55 -10.75 4.07
C ASP A 50 2.63 -11.53 5.02
N ASN A 51 2.50 -11.09 6.26
CA ASN A 51 1.61 -11.75 7.21
C ASN A 51 0.16 -11.74 6.73
N GLU A 52 -0.27 -10.70 6.05
CA GLU A 52 -1.64 -10.60 5.52
C GLU A 52 -1.85 -11.43 4.25
N LEU A 53 -0.84 -11.54 3.39
CA LEU A 53 -1.02 -12.08 2.04
C LEU A 53 -0.48 -13.50 1.84
N LYS A 54 0.39 -14.00 2.70
CA LYS A 54 1.11 -15.26 2.46
C LYS A 54 0.22 -16.47 2.22
N ASP A 55 -0.97 -16.51 2.79
CA ASP A 55 -1.90 -17.63 2.65
C ASP A 55 -3.11 -17.30 1.77
N VAL A 56 -3.10 -16.15 1.10
CA VAL A 56 -4.22 -15.72 0.27
C VAL A 56 -4.13 -16.37 -1.10
N GLU A 57 -5.23 -16.97 -1.54
CA GLU A 57 -5.37 -17.52 -2.88
C GLU A 57 -6.28 -16.59 -3.70
N GLY A 58 -6.02 -16.50 -5.00
CA GLY A 58 -6.83 -15.70 -5.91
C GLY A 58 -6.36 -14.25 -6.00
N ASP A 59 -7.21 -13.41 -6.54
CA ASP A 59 -6.87 -12.01 -6.79
C ASP A 59 -6.76 -11.21 -5.50
N ILE A 60 -5.80 -10.30 -5.49
CA ILE A 60 -5.56 -9.40 -4.37
C ILE A 60 -5.72 -7.97 -4.86
N THR A 61 -6.55 -7.20 -4.18
CA THR A 61 -6.64 -5.75 -4.40
C THR A 61 -6.00 -5.05 -3.21
N ILE A 62 -5.07 -4.15 -3.50
CA ILE A 62 -4.44 -3.32 -2.48
C ILE A 62 -4.92 -1.89 -2.67
N ARG A 63 -5.61 -1.37 -1.65
CA ARG A 63 -6.05 0.02 -1.62
C ARG A 63 -4.98 0.83 -0.91
N LEU A 64 -4.30 1.69 -1.66
CA LEU A 64 -3.11 2.40 -1.20
C LEU A 64 -3.37 3.89 -1.07
N ASN A 65 -2.99 4.44 0.08
CA ASN A 65 -3.06 5.87 0.34
C ASN A 65 -1.85 6.27 1.20
N SER A 66 -0.82 6.85 0.58
CA SER A 66 0.41 7.14 1.29
C SER A 66 1.19 8.28 0.65
N GLY A 67 1.76 9.12 1.49
CA GLY A 67 2.72 10.14 1.06
C GLY A 67 4.14 9.61 0.88
N GLY A 68 4.36 8.32 1.14
CA GLY A 68 5.67 7.69 1.00
C GLY A 68 6.36 7.48 2.32
N GLY A 69 7.68 7.57 2.30
CA GLY A 69 8.52 7.33 3.47
C GLY A 69 9.84 6.70 3.05
N ASP A 70 10.14 5.54 3.62
CA ASP A 70 11.38 4.82 3.37
C ASP A 70 11.36 4.17 1.97
N VAL A 71 12.24 4.65 1.09
CA VAL A 71 12.33 4.15 -0.29
C VAL A 71 12.79 2.68 -0.32
N PHE A 72 13.71 2.30 0.57
CA PHE A 72 14.19 0.90 0.61
C PHE A 72 13.06 -0.05 1.02
N GLU A 73 12.25 0.34 1.98
CA GLU A 73 11.07 -0.45 2.35
C GLU A 73 10.08 -0.52 1.20
N GLY A 74 9.89 0.58 0.47
CA GLY A 74 9.05 0.59 -0.73
C GLY A 74 9.52 -0.39 -1.79
N ILE A 75 10.83 -0.47 -2.01
CA ILE A 75 11.43 -1.41 -2.96
C ILE A 75 11.22 -2.86 -2.48
N GLU A 76 11.40 -3.13 -1.19
CA GLU A 76 11.17 -4.47 -0.64
C GLU A 76 9.71 -4.90 -0.83
N ILE A 77 8.76 -3.99 -0.61
CA ILE A 77 7.34 -4.27 -0.83
C ILE A 77 7.07 -4.53 -2.31
N TYR A 78 7.63 -3.71 -3.20
CA TYR A 78 7.52 -3.92 -4.65
C TYR A 78 7.98 -5.33 -5.04
N ASN A 79 9.18 -5.70 -4.60
CA ASN A 79 9.73 -7.01 -4.94
C ASN A 79 8.87 -8.15 -4.36
N TYR A 80 8.37 -7.99 -3.16
CA TYR A 80 7.49 -8.96 -2.53
C TYR A 80 6.23 -9.17 -3.36
N LEU A 81 5.54 -8.09 -3.72
CA LEU A 81 4.30 -8.16 -4.50
C LEU A 81 4.54 -8.77 -5.87
N LYS A 82 5.65 -8.43 -6.52
CA LYS A 82 6.01 -9.02 -7.83
C LYS A 82 6.32 -10.50 -7.74
N SER A 83 6.69 -11.00 -6.57
CA SER A 83 6.99 -12.43 -6.37
C SER A 83 5.74 -13.29 -6.20
N LEU A 84 4.58 -12.68 -5.95
CA LEU A 84 3.34 -13.41 -5.74
C LEU A 84 2.80 -13.97 -7.06
N ASP A 85 2.23 -15.17 -7.00
CA ASP A 85 1.55 -15.77 -8.16
C ASP A 85 0.17 -15.16 -8.40
N ASN A 86 -0.37 -14.46 -7.39
CA ASN A 86 -1.67 -13.81 -7.45
C ASN A 86 -1.67 -12.67 -8.47
N THR A 87 -2.82 -12.40 -9.07
CA THR A 87 -3.04 -11.13 -9.76
C THR A 87 -3.19 -10.04 -8.72
N VAL A 88 -2.34 -9.03 -8.78
CA VAL A 88 -2.34 -7.92 -7.82
C VAL A 88 -2.86 -6.67 -8.50
N ILE A 89 -3.93 -6.12 -7.94
CA ILE A 89 -4.53 -4.87 -8.40
C ILE A 89 -4.23 -3.80 -7.35
N ILE A 90 -3.59 -2.71 -7.77
CA ILE A 90 -3.33 -1.59 -6.87
C ILE A 90 -4.34 -0.49 -7.18
N GLU A 91 -5.11 -0.10 -6.17
CA GLU A 91 -6.06 1.00 -6.27
C GLU A 91 -5.55 2.16 -5.41
N VAL A 92 -5.14 3.24 -6.05
CA VAL A 92 -4.72 4.45 -5.33
C VAL A 92 -5.96 5.24 -4.97
N THR A 93 -6.29 5.30 -3.68
CA THR A 93 -7.56 5.88 -3.23
C THR A 93 -7.50 7.40 -3.09
N ALA A 94 -6.34 7.96 -2.76
CA ALA A 94 -6.16 9.41 -2.69
C ALA A 94 -4.77 9.83 -3.16
N LEU A 95 -3.71 9.20 -2.60
CA LEU A 95 -2.33 9.61 -2.87
C LEU A 95 -1.40 8.41 -2.87
N ALA A 96 -0.48 8.36 -3.83
CA ALA A 96 0.68 7.47 -3.79
C ALA A 96 1.89 8.28 -4.27
N ALA A 97 2.72 8.72 -3.34
CA ALA A 97 3.87 9.56 -3.62
C ALA A 97 5.16 8.91 -3.12
N SER A 98 6.30 9.26 -3.74
CA SER A 98 7.62 8.78 -3.32
C SER A 98 7.67 7.26 -3.21
N ALA A 99 8.04 6.70 -2.05
CA ALA A 99 8.12 5.25 -1.83
C ALA A 99 6.80 4.53 -2.15
N ALA A 100 5.66 5.17 -1.90
CA ALA A 100 4.36 4.58 -2.22
C ALA A 100 4.13 4.46 -3.73
N SER A 101 4.68 5.37 -4.53
CA SER A 101 4.57 5.25 -5.99
C SER A 101 5.32 4.02 -6.51
N ILE A 102 6.41 3.64 -5.86
CA ILE A 102 7.16 2.42 -6.19
C ILE A 102 6.26 1.20 -5.92
N ILE A 103 5.60 1.17 -4.78
CA ILE A 103 4.68 0.08 -4.43
C ILE A 103 3.56 -0.03 -5.48
N ALA A 104 2.99 1.09 -5.89
CA ALA A 104 1.90 1.10 -6.87
C ALA A 104 2.33 0.45 -8.21
N MET A 105 3.59 0.60 -8.58
CA MET A 105 4.11 0.02 -9.82
C MET A 105 4.19 -1.50 -9.81
N ALA A 106 4.03 -2.13 -8.65
CA ALA A 106 4.02 -3.59 -8.53
C ALA A 106 2.69 -4.21 -8.99
N GLY A 107 1.65 -3.43 -9.17
CA GLY A 107 0.36 -3.95 -9.59
C GLY A 107 0.36 -4.46 -11.02
N ASP A 108 -0.32 -5.58 -11.24
CA ASP A 108 -0.62 -6.05 -12.60
C ASP A 108 -1.62 -5.10 -13.26
N GLU A 109 -2.44 -4.47 -12.44
CA GLU A 109 -3.35 -3.41 -12.84
C GLU A 109 -3.28 -2.31 -11.80
N ILE A 110 -3.26 -1.05 -12.25
CA ILE A 110 -3.21 0.11 -11.37
C ILE A 110 -4.43 0.98 -11.66
N LYS A 111 -5.24 1.21 -10.63
CA LYS A 111 -6.42 2.07 -10.71
C LYS A 111 -6.20 3.30 -9.86
N MET A 112 -6.57 4.45 -10.37
CA MET A 112 -6.47 5.71 -9.62
C MET A 112 -7.85 6.33 -9.50
N SER A 113 -8.23 6.69 -8.27
CA SER A 113 -9.49 7.39 -8.06
C SER A 113 -9.38 8.82 -8.60
N THR A 114 -10.54 9.43 -8.89
CA THR A 114 -10.61 10.80 -9.38
C THR A 114 -9.96 11.75 -8.38
N GLY A 115 -9.01 12.54 -8.85
CA GLY A 115 -8.31 13.52 -8.01
C GLY A 115 -7.11 12.98 -7.23
N SER A 116 -6.74 11.72 -7.42
CA SER A 116 -5.57 11.17 -6.75
C SER A 116 -4.27 11.39 -7.52
#